data_ee50c548f27e4a8cea571e99974b7898
#
_entry.id   ee50c548f27e4a8cea571e99974b7898
#
_cell.length_a   1.000
_cell.length_b   1.000
_cell.length_c   1.000
_cell.angle_alpha   90.00
_cell.angle_beta   90.00
_cell.angle_gamma   90.00
#
_symmetry.space_group_name_H-M   'P 1'
#
loop_
_entity.id
_entity.type
_entity.pdbx_description
1 polymer ?
#
loop_
_entity_poly.entity_id
_entity_poly.type
_entity_poly.pdbx_seq_one_letter_code
_entity_poly.pdbx_strand_id
1 'polypeptide(L)'
;LPRLDDFCWIATRCPNVYGSLAVANMFVHNNPRHFAEIMANLLFWIGPDRIIWGTDFPIWYPHWLLDDFMAFELPEDLKEEYGVDLTDEIKQKIIGSNIARLYGIDIDSKLKTIANDEIAQRKRAYVASLPAMDAGVAGTGSR
;
A
#
# COMPACT_ATOMS: atom_id res chain seq x y z
N LEU A 1 1.37 -16.09 5.48
CA LEU A 1 1.75 -15.89 6.90
C LEU A 1 1.31 -17.10 7.70
N PRO A 2 2.18 -17.75 8.49
CA PRO A 2 1.87 -19.03 9.13
C PRO A 2 0.79 -18.96 10.21
N ARG A 3 0.22 -17.80 10.53
CA ARG A 3 -0.82 -17.60 11.54
C ARG A 3 -1.79 -16.49 11.18
N LEU A 4 -2.16 -16.39 9.91
CA LEU A 4 -3.10 -15.37 9.44
C LEU A 4 -4.47 -15.52 10.12
N ASP A 5 -4.97 -16.75 10.21
CA ASP A 5 -6.26 -17.06 10.82
C ASP A 5 -6.30 -16.69 12.31
N ASP A 6 -5.26 -17.03 13.05
CA ASP A 6 -5.13 -16.65 14.47
C ASP A 6 -5.13 -15.13 14.64
N PHE A 7 -4.39 -14.43 13.78
CA PHE A 7 -4.36 -12.97 13.77
C PHE A 7 -5.75 -12.39 13.48
N CYS A 8 -6.40 -12.84 12.42
CA CYS A 8 -7.72 -12.36 12.02
C CYS A 8 -8.76 -12.59 13.14
N TRP A 9 -8.74 -13.77 13.76
CA TRP A 9 -9.61 -14.10 14.88
C TRP A 9 -9.45 -13.16 16.08
N ILE A 10 -8.21 -12.88 16.48
CA ILE A 10 -7.90 -11.95 17.57
C ILE A 10 -8.30 -10.53 17.19
N ALA A 11 -7.92 -10.07 16.01
CA ALA A 11 -8.16 -8.72 15.55
C ALA A 11 -9.65 -8.38 15.36
N THR A 12 -10.48 -9.39 15.08
CA THR A 12 -11.94 -9.23 15.02
C THR A 12 -12.51 -8.85 16.39
N ARG A 13 -11.96 -9.37 17.47
CA ARG A 13 -12.40 -9.09 18.85
C ARG A 13 -11.75 -7.86 19.47
N CYS A 14 -10.63 -7.41 18.91
CA CYS A 14 -9.82 -6.32 19.43
C CYS A 14 -9.81 -5.17 18.41
N PRO A 15 -10.71 -4.18 18.48
CA PRO A 15 -10.85 -3.12 17.47
C PRO A 15 -9.64 -2.19 17.37
N ASN A 16 -8.74 -2.22 18.34
CA ASN A 16 -7.48 -1.49 18.36
C ASN A 16 -6.29 -2.26 17.77
N VAL A 17 -6.53 -3.45 17.21
CA VAL A 17 -5.50 -4.24 16.50
C VAL A 17 -5.55 -3.93 15.01
N TYR A 18 -4.39 -3.63 14.44
CA TYR A 18 -4.20 -3.30 13.03
C TYR A 18 -3.31 -4.32 12.35
N GLY A 19 -3.61 -4.66 11.10
CA GLY A 19 -2.78 -5.51 10.26
C GLY A 19 -1.76 -4.69 9.48
N SER A 20 -0.47 -4.88 9.77
CA SER A 20 0.60 -4.28 8.95
C SER A 20 0.99 -5.23 7.83
N LEU A 21 1.07 -4.70 6.60
CA LEU A 21 1.48 -5.47 5.43
C LEU A 21 3.00 -5.62 5.28
N ALA A 22 3.82 -5.12 6.19
CA ALA A 22 5.27 -5.02 6.06
C ALA A 22 5.91 -6.22 5.31
N VAL A 23 5.97 -7.40 5.90
CA VAL A 23 6.51 -8.61 5.23
C VAL A 23 5.56 -9.14 4.15
N ALA A 24 4.24 -8.98 4.33
CA ALA A 24 3.25 -9.54 3.40
C ALA A 24 3.29 -8.88 2.02
N ASN A 25 3.69 -7.62 1.93
CA ASN A 25 3.78 -6.89 0.66
C ASN A 25 4.73 -7.53 -0.35
N MET A 26 5.77 -8.24 0.08
CA MET A 26 6.67 -8.90 -0.84
C MET A 26 5.95 -9.94 -1.72
N PHE A 27 4.86 -10.51 -1.23
CA PHE A 27 4.12 -11.52 -1.98
C PHE A 27 3.35 -10.94 -3.17
N VAL A 28 3.07 -9.64 -3.20
CA VAL A 28 2.44 -9.02 -4.37
C VAL A 28 3.26 -9.27 -5.63
N HIS A 29 4.60 -9.29 -5.50
CA HIS A 29 5.54 -9.53 -6.58
C HIS A 29 5.87 -11.03 -6.75
N ASN A 30 6.20 -11.72 -5.65
CA ASN A 30 6.75 -13.08 -5.70
C ASN A 30 5.70 -14.19 -5.77
N ASN A 31 4.52 -13.96 -5.20
CA ASN A 31 3.41 -14.92 -5.16
C ASN A 31 2.07 -14.19 -5.09
N PRO A 32 1.60 -13.59 -6.20
CA PRO A 32 0.41 -12.77 -6.23
C PRO A 32 -0.85 -13.48 -5.72
N ARG A 33 -0.98 -14.79 -5.97
CA ARG A 33 -2.11 -15.56 -5.46
C ARG A 33 -2.12 -15.64 -3.94
N HIS A 34 -0.97 -15.89 -3.32
CA HIS A 34 -0.87 -15.90 -1.87
C HIS A 34 -1.11 -14.52 -1.25
N PHE A 35 -0.65 -13.46 -1.93
CA PHE A 35 -0.97 -12.10 -1.53
C PHE A 35 -2.48 -11.82 -1.59
N ALA A 36 -3.15 -12.28 -2.65
CA ALA A 36 -4.59 -12.15 -2.79
C ALA A 36 -5.36 -12.82 -1.64
N GLU A 37 -4.96 -14.03 -1.26
CA GLU A 37 -5.54 -14.76 -0.14
C GLU A 37 -5.36 -14.02 1.19
N ILE A 38 -4.17 -13.45 1.43
CA ILE A 38 -3.90 -12.62 2.60
C ILE A 38 -4.83 -11.40 2.61
N MET A 39 -4.92 -10.69 1.49
CA MET A 39 -5.72 -9.47 1.39
C MET A 39 -7.21 -9.75 1.53
N ALA A 40 -7.73 -10.80 0.89
CA ALA A 40 -9.13 -11.19 1.02
C ALA A 40 -9.49 -11.51 2.48
N ASN A 41 -8.66 -12.29 3.18
CA ASN A 41 -8.85 -12.58 4.59
C ASN A 41 -8.82 -11.31 5.46
N LEU A 42 -7.83 -10.44 5.29
CA LEU A 42 -7.74 -9.21 6.06
C LEU A 42 -8.95 -8.30 5.82
N LEU A 43 -9.35 -8.11 4.57
CA LEU A 43 -10.51 -7.29 4.22
C LEU A 43 -11.80 -7.85 4.82
N PHE A 44 -11.99 -9.15 4.76
CA PHE A 44 -13.17 -9.83 5.31
C PHE A 44 -13.24 -9.73 6.85
N TRP A 45 -12.15 -10.05 7.56
CA TRP A 45 -12.17 -10.16 9.02
C TRP A 45 -12.02 -8.83 9.76
N ILE A 46 -11.17 -7.92 9.27
CA ILE A 46 -10.87 -6.67 9.98
C ILE A 46 -11.28 -5.41 9.23
N GLY A 47 -11.65 -5.56 7.96
CA GLY A 47 -12.08 -4.46 7.10
C GLY A 47 -10.93 -3.56 6.63
N PRO A 48 -11.20 -2.70 5.63
CA PRO A 48 -10.18 -1.88 4.98
C PRO A 48 -9.55 -0.83 5.88
N ASP A 49 -10.23 -0.42 6.95
CA ASP A 49 -9.82 0.71 7.79
C ASP A 49 -8.75 0.36 8.83
N ARG A 50 -8.46 -0.93 9.00
CA ARG A 50 -7.48 -1.42 9.98
C ARG A 50 -6.29 -2.14 9.34
N ILE A 51 -6.12 -2.01 8.03
CA ILE A 51 -4.95 -2.50 7.30
C ILE A 51 -4.04 -1.30 7.05
N ILE A 52 -2.75 -1.43 7.34
CA ILE A 52 -1.76 -0.37 7.17
C ILE A 52 -0.58 -0.83 6.32
N TRP A 53 -0.05 0.09 5.55
CA TRP A 53 1.11 -0.13 4.71
C TRP A 53 2.39 -0.26 5.53
N GLY A 54 3.30 -1.11 5.08
CA GLY A 54 4.67 -1.21 5.56
C GLY A 54 5.54 -1.82 4.48
N THR A 55 6.79 -1.36 4.35
CA THR A 55 7.69 -1.79 3.26
C THR A 55 8.73 -2.81 3.68
N ASP A 56 8.99 -2.91 4.98
CA ASP A 56 10.09 -3.72 5.51
C ASP A 56 11.46 -3.35 4.90
N PHE A 57 11.63 -2.06 4.54
CA PHE A 57 12.91 -1.53 4.07
C PHE A 57 14.00 -1.69 5.17
N PRO A 58 15.24 -2.11 4.84
CA PRO A 58 15.85 -2.12 3.51
C PRO A 58 15.79 -3.45 2.73
N ILE A 59 14.99 -4.41 3.14
CA ILE A 59 14.93 -5.72 2.48
C ILE A 59 14.36 -5.57 1.07
N TRP A 60 13.33 -4.72 0.90
CA TRP A 60 12.66 -4.49 -0.38
C TRP A 60 12.67 -3.03 -0.78
N TYR A 61 12.71 -2.76 -2.08
CA TYR A 61 12.66 -1.41 -2.59
C TYR A 61 11.24 -0.84 -2.54
N PRO A 62 10.97 0.19 -1.74
CA PRO A 62 9.59 0.61 -1.41
C PRO A 62 8.73 0.97 -2.61
N HIS A 63 9.30 1.63 -3.64
CA HIS A 63 8.51 2.09 -4.76
C HIS A 63 8.05 0.93 -5.67
N TRP A 64 8.86 -0.11 -5.85
CA TRP A 64 8.42 -1.29 -6.61
C TRP A 64 7.25 -1.98 -5.94
N LEU A 65 7.33 -2.15 -4.63
CA LEU A 65 6.22 -2.75 -3.88
C LEU A 65 4.96 -1.89 -3.95
N LEU A 66 5.11 -0.56 -3.95
CA LEU A 66 3.99 0.35 -4.06
C LEU A 66 3.36 0.30 -5.45
N ASP A 67 4.18 0.29 -6.51
CA ASP A 67 3.71 0.22 -7.89
C ASP A 67 2.97 -1.11 -8.14
N ASP A 68 3.55 -2.24 -7.71
CA ASP A 68 2.92 -3.55 -7.82
C ASP A 68 1.61 -3.62 -7.01
N PHE A 69 1.58 -3.06 -5.80
CA PHE A 69 0.37 -3.02 -4.98
C PHE A 69 -0.74 -2.15 -5.61
N MET A 70 -0.38 -1.00 -6.16
CA MET A 70 -1.36 -0.12 -6.82
C MET A 70 -1.92 -0.74 -8.10
N ALA A 71 -1.11 -1.52 -8.82
CA ALA A 71 -1.54 -2.25 -10.01
C ALA A 71 -2.27 -3.56 -9.69
N PHE A 72 -2.15 -4.06 -8.47
CA PHE A 72 -2.71 -5.36 -8.09
C PHE A 72 -4.24 -5.33 -8.02
N GLU A 73 -4.88 -6.37 -8.56
CA GLU A 73 -6.32 -6.61 -8.47
C GLU A 73 -6.59 -7.94 -7.77
N LEU A 74 -7.64 -7.98 -6.95
CA LEU A 74 -8.07 -9.23 -6.33
C LEU A 74 -8.65 -10.15 -7.41
N PRO A 75 -8.26 -11.44 -7.45
CA PRO A 75 -8.91 -12.42 -8.31
C PRO A 75 -10.39 -12.55 -8.05
N GLU A 76 -11.18 -12.73 -9.12
CA GLU A 76 -12.64 -12.72 -9.04
C GLU A 76 -13.20 -13.82 -8.12
N ASP A 77 -12.58 -15.00 -8.14
CA ASP A 77 -12.95 -16.11 -7.26
C ASP A 77 -12.85 -15.75 -5.77
N LEU A 78 -11.86 -14.95 -5.38
CA LEU A 78 -11.71 -14.50 -4.00
C LEU A 78 -12.67 -13.34 -3.67
N LYS A 79 -12.96 -12.47 -4.64
CA LYS A 79 -13.99 -11.44 -4.45
C LYS A 79 -15.35 -12.07 -4.16
N GLU A 80 -15.72 -13.09 -4.93
CA GLU A 80 -16.98 -13.82 -4.75
C GLU A 80 -17.00 -14.61 -3.44
N GLU A 81 -15.92 -15.34 -3.12
CA GLU A 81 -15.83 -16.17 -1.93
C GLU A 81 -15.94 -15.36 -0.63
N TYR A 82 -15.21 -14.22 -0.56
CA TYR A 82 -15.14 -13.40 0.65
C TYR A 82 -16.12 -12.21 0.66
N GLY A 83 -16.74 -11.90 -0.48
CA GLY A 83 -17.61 -10.73 -0.59
C GLY A 83 -16.86 -9.41 -0.42
N VAL A 84 -15.61 -9.33 -0.85
CA VAL A 84 -14.73 -8.15 -0.68
C VAL A 84 -14.07 -7.77 -2.02
N ASP A 85 -13.61 -6.53 -2.11
CA ASP A 85 -12.78 -6.08 -3.22
C ASP A 85 -11.65 -5.17 -2.73
N LEU A 86 -10.58 -5.07 -3.51
CA LEU A 86 -9.44 -4.18 -3.24
C LEU A 86 -9.47 -3.01 -4.23
N THR A 87 -10.44 -2.12 -4.03
CA THR A 87 -10.61 -0.93 -4.88
C THR A 87 -9.50 0.09 -4.68
N ASP A 88 -9.35 1.03 -5.62
CA ASP A 88 -8.36 2.10 -5.49
C ASP A 88 -8.59 2.96 -4.24
N GLU A 89 -9.85 3.18 -3.84
CA GLU A 89 -10.15 3.87 -2.57
C GLU A 89 -9.60 3.10 -1.37
N ILE A 90 -9.77 1.78 -1.34
CA ILE A 90 -9.25 0.93 -0.27
C ILE A 90 -7.72 0.92 -0.28
N LYS A 91 -7.09 0.86 -1.45
CA LYS A 91 -5.63 0.98 -1.58
C LYS A 91 -5.13 2.29 -0.99
N GLN A 92 -5.77 3.42 -1.30
CA GLN A 92 -5.42 4.73 -0.73
C GLN A 92 -5.55 4.77 0.80
N LYS A 93 -6.58 4.14 1.36
CA LYS A 93 -6.70 3.99 2.81
C LYS A 93 -5.50 3.25 3.40
N ILE A 94 -5.15 2.11 2.80
CA ILE A 94 -4.07 1.24 3.29
C ILE A 94 -2.70 1.93 3.22
N ILE A 95 -2.38 2.61 2.11
CA ILE A 95 -1.06 3.22 1.92
C ILE A 95 -0.83 4.50 2.74
N GLY A 96 -1.90 5.17 3.21
CA GLY A 96 -1.73 6.45 3.88
C GLY A 96 -2.81 6.84 4.88
N SER A 97 -4.08 6.84 4.49
CA SER A 97 -5.14 7.45 5.31
C SER A 97 -5.36 6.72 6.65
N ASN A 98 -5.21 5.41 6.69
CA ASN A 98 -5.38 4.63 7.92
C ASN A 98 -4.31 4.96 8.96
N ILE A 99 -3.04 5.00 8.54
CA ILE A 99 -1.94 5.34 9.45
C ILE A 99 -2.01 6.81 9.89
N ALA A 100 -2.40 7.71 8.98
CA ALA A 100 -2.59 9.12 9.30
C ALA A 100 -3.69 9.29 10.36
N ARG A 101 -4.82 8.61 10.21
CA ARG A 101 -5.91 8.60 11.20
C ARG A 101 -5.44 8.04 12.54
N LEU A 102 -4.71 6.93 12.54
CA LEU A 102 -4.20 6.30 13.76
C LEU A 102 -3.30 7.22 14.58
N TYR A 103 -2.48 8.03 13.90
CA TYR A 103 -1.57 8.99 14.54
C TYR A 103 -2.13 10.41 14.66
N GLY A 104 -3.40 10.64 14.29
CA GLY A 104 -4.02 11.96 14.35
C GLY A 104 -3.39 12.99 13.41
N ILE A 105 -2.89 12.56 12.26
CA ILE A 105 -2.27 13.41 11.25
C ILE A 105 -3.35 13.93 10.30
N ASP A 106 -3.54 15.25 10.26
CA ASP A 106 -4.31 15.94 9.23
C ASP A 106 -3.44 16.02 7.96
N ILE A 107 -3.77 15.18 6.98
CA ILE A 107 -3.02 15.06 5.72
C ILE A 107 -3.02 16.39 4.95
N ASP A 108 -4.18 17.04 4.82
CA ASP A 108 -4.31 18.28 4.05
C ASP A 108 -3.51 19.41 4.66
N SER A 109 -3.59 19.56 5.98
CA SER A 109 -2.80 20.53 6.72
C SER A 109 -1.29 20.27 6.57
N LYS A 110 -0.90 18.98 6.64
CA LYS A 110 0.51 18.58 6.51
C LYS A 110 1.02 18.83 5.09
N LEU A 111 0.26 18.49 4.08
CA LEU A 111 0.62 18.74 2.68
C LEU A 111 0.80 20.24 2.40
N LYS A 112 -0.08 21.11 2.94
CA LYS A 112 0.09 22.57 2.83
C LYS A 112 1.38 23.05 3.48
N THR A 113 1.74 22.50 4.63
CA THR A 113 2.96 22.87 5.36
C THR A 113 4.22 22.52 4.57
N ILE A 114 4.28 21.32 3.97
CA ILE A 114 5.47 20.85 3.25
C ILE A 114 5.53 21.30 1.78
N ALA A 115 4.44 21.84 1.22
CA ALA A 115 4.35 22.19 -0.21
C ALA A 115 5.43 23.20 -0.64
N ASN A 116 5.89 24.06 0.27
CA ASN A 116 6.88 25.11 -0.01
C ASN A 116 8.07 25.09 0.97
N ASP A 117 8.29 24.00 1.67
CA ASP A 117 9.46 23.84 2.53
C ASP A 117 10.77 23.75 1.70
N GLU A 118 11.89 23.72 2.38
CA GLU A 118 13.22 23.66 1.77
C GLU A 118 13.39 22.41 0.87
N ILE A 119 12.83 21.27 1.29
CA ILE A 119 12.92 20.01 0.52
C ILE A 119 12.13 20.12 -0.78
N ALA A 120 10.90 20.65 -0.71
CA ALA A 120 10.07 20.88 -1.89
C ALA A 120 10.72 21.87 -2.88
N GLN A 121 11.38 22.93 -2.37
CA GLN A 121 12.12 23.87 -3.21
C GLN A 121 13.32 23.20 -3.88
N ARG A 122 14.12 22.45 -3.14
CA ARG A 122 15.26 21.68 -3.70
C ARG A 122 14.81 20.66 -4.73
N LYS A 123 13.72 19.93 -4.46
CA LYS A 123 13.15 18.98 -5.41
C LYS A 123 12.75 19.67 -6.72
N ARG A 124 12.05 20.80 -6.64
CA ARG A 124 11.67 21.57 -7.85
C ARG A 124 12.88 22.05 -8.65
N ALA A 125 13.89 22.57 -7.97
CA ALA A 125 15.13 23.00 -8.61
C ALA A 125 15.86 21.84 -9.28
N TYR A 126 15.93 20.69 -8.62
CA TYR A 126 16.54 19.48 -9.17
C TYR A 126 15.78 19.00 -10.41
N VAL A 127 14.46 18.86 -10.33
CA VAL A 127 13.62 18.43 -11.48
C VAL A 127 13.77 19.38 -12.66
N ALA A 128 13.82 20.69 -12.42
CA ALA A 128 14.03 21.70 -13.46
C ALA A 128 15.43 21.64 -14.09
N SER A 129 16.42 21.08 -13.40
CA SER A 129 17.78 20.89 -13.90
C SER A 129 17.97 19.61 -14.72
N LEU A 130 17.01 18.68 -14.67
CA LEU A 130 17.09 17.46 -15.47
C LEU A 130 16.88 17.79 -16.94
N PRO A 131 17.68 17.17 -17.86
CA PRO A 131 17.39 17.30 -19.29
C PRO A 131 15.99 16.80 -19.57
N ALA A 132 15.27 17.47 -20.49
CA ALA A 132 13.97 17.02 -20.95
C ALA A 132 14.11 15.56 -21.41
N MET A 133 13.48 14.63 -20.69
CA MET A 133 13.43 13.26 -21.15
C MET A 133 12.58 13.25 -22.43
N ASP A 134 13.21 12.93 -23.56
CA ASP A 134 12.49 12.68 -24.79
C ASP A 134 11.37 11.67 -24.50
N ALA A 135 10.15 12.05 -24.85
CA ALA A 135 8.94 11.25 -24.66
C ALA A 135 8.92 9.95 -25.53
N GLY A 136 10.09 9.43 -25.88
CA GLY A 136 10.31 8.34 -26.83
C GLY A 136 10.73 6.99 -26.26
N VAL A 137 10.91 6.84 -24.93
CA VAL A 137 11.23 5.51 -24.35
C VAL A 137 10.17 5.12 -23.33
N ALA A 138 8.94 5.00 -23.82
CA ALA A 138 7.94 4.19 -23.14
C ALA A 138 8.23 2.72 -23.50
N GLY A 139 8.82 2.01 -22.53
CA GLY A 139 8.69 0.56 -22.41
C GLY A 139 9.37 -0.30 -23.47
N THR A 140 10.35 -1.01 -23.10
CA THR A 140 10.53 -2.45 -23.29
C THR A 140 11.66 -2.88 -22.35
N GLY A 141 11.37 -2.91 -21.10
CA GLY A 141 12.13 -3.63 -20.10
C GLY A 141 11.49 -4.98 -19.92
N SER A 142 11.81 -5.92 -20.80
CA SER A 142 11.52 -7.32 -20.57
C SER A 142 12.37 -7.84 -19.41
N ARG A 143 11.66 -8.37 -18.41
CA ARG A 143 11.96 -9.49 -17.49
C ARG A 143 13.27 -9.45 -16.73
#